data_5233c749f84e4863064e463b4df94b73
#
_entry.id   5233c749f84e4863064e463b4df94b73
#
_cell.length_a   1.000
_cell.length_b   1.000
_cell.length_c   1.000
_cell.angle_alpha   90.00
_cell.angle_beta   90.00
_cell.angle_gamma   90.00
#
_symmetry.space_group_name_H-M   'P 1'
#
loop_
_entity.id
_entity.type
_entity.pdbx_description
1 polymer ?
#
loop_
_entity_poly.entity_id
_entity_poly.type
_entity_poly.pdbx_seq_one_letter_code
_entity_poly.pdbx_strand_id
1 'polypeptide(L)'
;FFFHAEDGIRYQPRSRGLGDVYKRQKRFCQSFMSELWRHIGADLDVPAGDIGVGGREIGYLFGMYRKMANEFTGVLTGKGLSYGGSLIRPEATGYGLVYFAREMLATKGKSFEGATVAISGSGNVAQFACEKVLDLGGKPVTMSDSSGYIFDPSGIDREKLAWMMDLKNNRRGRIKEYAENFDNVEFTESKPEPNLNKLWSSEVDVALPCATQNEINGA
;
A
#
# COMPACT_ATOMS: atom_id res chain seq x y z
N PHE A 1 -14.29 -11.75 -8.34
CA PHE A 1 -15.05 -11.80 -7.09
C PHE A 1 -14.32 -10.95 -6.05
N PHE A 2 -14.84 -9.76 -5.78
CA PHE A 2 -14.38 -8.92 -4.67
C PHE A 2 -15.15 -9.35 -3.42
N PHE A 3 -14.48 -9.90 -2.45
CA PHE A 3 -15.08 -10.09 -1.14
C PHE A 3 -14.97 -8.79 -0.35
N HIS A 4 -16.08 -8.10 -0.16
CA HIS A 4 -16.18 -7.10 0.88
C HIS A 4 -16.09 -7.78 2.25
N ALA A 5 -15.12 -7.39 3.05
CA ALA A 5 -14.87 -7.96 4.38
C ALA A 5 -15.89 -7.53 5.45
N GLU A 6 -17.09 -7.08 5.07
CA GLU A 6 -18.05 -6.51 6.01
C GLU A 6 -19.05 -7.48 6.62
N ASP A 7 -19.23 -8.68 6.06
CA ASP A 7 -20.22 -9.63 6.57
C ASP A 7 -19.58 -10.89 7.14
N GLY A 8 -19.22 -10.87 8.42
CA GLY A 8 -19.07 -12.12 9.17
C GLY A 8 -17.96 -12.23 10.19
N ILE A 9 -17.01 -11.31 10.29
CA ILE A 9 -16.01 -11.36 11.35
C ILE A 9 -16.17 -10.15 12.26
N ARG A 10 -17.05 -10.27 13.27
CA ARG A 10 -17.08 -9.32 14.37
C ARG A 10 -15.74 -9.39 15.10
N TYR A 11 -14.92 -8.37 14.85
CA TYR A 11 -13.64 -8.17 15.51
C TYR A 11 -13.85 -7.89 16.99
N GLN A 12 -13.51 -8.84 17.85
CA GLN A 12 -13.31 -8.52 19.26
C GLN A 12 -11.90 -7.93 19.44
N PRO A 13 -11.75 -6.69 19.92
CA PRO A 13 -10.45 -6.06 20.10
C PRO A 13 -9.75 -6.58 21.35
N ARG A 14 -9.22 -7.78 21.29
CA ARG A 14 -8.31 -8.35 22.30
C ARG A 14 -7.12 -9.01 21.63
N SER A 15 -6.46 -8.30 20.71
CA SER A 15 -5.15 -8.77 20.22
C SER A 15 -4.06 -8.21 21.14
N ARG A 16 -3.46 -9.04 21.91
CA ARG A 16 -2.24 -8.74 22.68
C ARG A 16 -1.04 -8.99 21.77
N GLY A 17 -0.64 -7.96 20.99
CA GLY A 17 0.62 -7.94 20.25
C GLY A 17 0.57 -8.42 18.79
N LEU A 18 1.58 -7.98 18.02
CA LEU A 18 1.79 -8.25 16.58
C LEU A 18 1.78 -9.76 16.24
N GLY A 19 2.26 -10.61 17.14
CA GLY A 19 2.29 -12.06 16.94
C GLY A 19 0.92 -12.71 16.72
N ASP A 20 -0.14 -12.18 17.31
CA ASP A 20 -1.50 -12.72 17.15
C ASP A 20 -2.11 -12.33 15.80
N VAL A 21 -1.79 -11.14 15.29
CA VAL A 21 -2.21 -10.70 13.94
C VAL A 21 -1.59 -11.60 12.88
N TYR A 22 -0.30 -11.89 12.97
CA TYR A 22 0.40 -12.82 12.07
C TYR A 22 -0.19 -14.21 12.05
N LYS A 23 -0.48 -14.77 13.22
CA LYS A 23 -1.06 -16.11 13.35
C LYS A 23 -2.46 -16.17 12.74
N ARG A 24 -3.29 -15.14 12.95
CA ARG A 24 -4.63 -15.06 12.38
C ARG A 24 -4.59 -14.93 10.87
N GLN A 25 -3.75 -14.05 10.34
CA GLN A 25 -3.59 -13.84 8.91
C GLN A 25 -3.09 -15.10 8.20
N LYS A 26 -2.09 -15.78 8.76
CA LYS A 26 -1.62 -17.07 8.24
C LYS A 26 -2.74 -18.12 8.24
N ARG A 27 -3.48 -18.27 9.34
CA ARG A 27 -4.60 -19.22 9.43
C ARG A 27 -5.71 -18.88 8.44
N PHE A 28 -6.03 -17.59 8.27
CA PHE A 28 -7.00 -17.14 7.27
C PHE A 28 -6.57 -17.54 5.87
N CYS A 29 -5.35 -17.20 5.46
CA CYS A 29 -4.82 -17.57 4.15
C CYS A 29 -4.85 -19.09 3.91
N GLN A 30 -4.48 -19.86 4.91
CA GLN A 30 -4.50 -21.32 4.81
C GLN A 30 -5.91 -21.88 4.72
N SER A 31 -6.85 -21.40 5.53
CA SER A 31 -8.25 -21.81 5.48
C SER A 31 -8.92 -21.39 4.17
N PHE A 32 -8.66 -20.17 3.70
CA PHE A 32 -9.16 -19.69 2.41
C PHE A 32 -8.65 -20.56 1.25
N MET A 33 -7.37 -20.90 1.24
CA MET A 33 -6.78 -21.72 0.21
C MET A 33 -7.29 -23.18 0.25
N SER A 34 -7.71 -23.69 1.41
CA SER A 34 -8.28 -25.04 1.48
C SER A 34 -9.59 -25.19 0.71
N GLU A 35 -10.29 -24.09 0.46
CA GLU A 35 -11.46 -24.06 -0.42
C GLU A 35 -11.09 -23.66 -1.86
N LEU A 36 -10.22 -22.68 -2.02
CA LEU A 36 -9.89 -22.07 -3.32
C LEU A 36 -9.07 -23.00 -4.24
N TRP A 37 -8.23 -23.87 -3.69
CA TRP A 37 -7.23 -24.62 -4.46
C TRP A 37 -7.79 -25.44 -5.64
N ARG A 38 -9.07 -25.88 -5.56
CA ARG A 38 -9.75 -26.64 -6.62
C ARG A 38 -10.12 -25.81 -7.82
N HIS A 39 -10.13 -24.49 -7.69
CA HIS A 39 -10.64 -23.55 -8.68
C HIS A 39 -9.53 -22.73 -9.35
N ILE A 40 -8.28 -22.96 -8.97
CA ILE A 40 -7.12 -22.21 -9.46
C ILE A 40 -6.05 -23.17 -9.99
N GLY A 41 -5.21 -22.67 -10.87
CA GLY A 41 -4.12 -23.45 -11.47
C GLY A 41 -3.27 -22.57 -12.37
N ALA A 42 -2.14 -23.09 -12.84
CA ALA A 42 -1.23 -22.35 -13.73
C ALA A 42 -1.89 -21.92 -15.04
N ASP A 43 -2.83 -22.75 -15.54
CA ASP A 43 -3.54 -22.56 -16.80
C ASP A 43 -5.06 -22.33 -16.60
N LEU A 44 -5.45 -22.00 -15.37
CA LEU A 44 -6.80 -21.61 -15.00
C LEU A 44 -6.77 -20.17 -14.44
N ASP A 45 -7.41 -19.93 -13.29
CA ASP A 45 -7.32 -18.65 -12.61
C ASP A 45 -6.01 -18.56 -11.82
N VAL A 46 -5.25 -17.48 -12.06
CA VAL A 46 -3.99 -17.19 -11.37
C VAL A 46 -4.17 -15.97 -10.46
N PRO A 47 -4.49 -16.17 -9.18
CA PRO A 47 -4.67 -15.05 -8.25
C PRO A 47 -3.38 -14.24 -8.04
N ALA A 48 -3.54 -12.94 -7.81
CA ALA A 48 -2.45 -12.00 -7.60
C ALA A 48 -2.57 -11.29 -6.24
N GLY A 49 -1.48 -10.71 -5.79
CA GLY A 49 -1.48 -9.79 -4.65
C GLY A 49 -2.16 -8.48 -5.00
N ASP A 50 -2.82 -7.87 -4.02
CA ASP A 50 -3.48 -6.57 -4.10
C ASP A 50 -3.48 -5.92 -2.72
N ILE A 51 -4.36 -4.95 -2.44
CA ILE A 51 -4.45 -4.24 -1.15
C ILE A 51 -4.43 -5.24 0.02
N GLY A 52 -3.43 -5.11 0.87
CA GLY A 52 -3.24 -5.95 2.06
C GLY A 52 -2.70 -7.37 1.80
N VAL A 53 -2.49 -7.76 0.54
CA VAL A 53 -1.97 -9.09 0.14
C VAL A 53 -0.63 -8.92 -0.57
N GLY A 54 0.44 -9.06 0.18
CA GLY A 54 1.82 -8.99 -0.33
C GLY A 54 2.48 -10.36 -0.42
N GLY A 55 3.81 -10.38 -0.65
CA GLY A 55 4.58 -11.61 -0.81
C GLY A 55 4.48 -12.59 0.37
N ARG A 56 4.25 -12.09 1.57
CA ARG A 56 4.05 -12.91 2.77
C ARG A 56 2.73 -13.69 2.69
N GLU A 57 1.63 -13.04 2.36
CA GLU A 57 0.31 -13.65 2.21
C GLU A 57 0.31 -14.65 1.06
N ILE A 58 0.92 -14.28 -0.06
CA ILE A 58 1.13 -15.17 -1.21
C ILE A 58 1.94 -16.41 -0.79
N GLY A 59 2.97 -16.25 0.06
CA GLY A 59 3.72 -17.39 0.62
C GLY A 59 2.85 -18.34 1.45
N TYR A 60 1.93 -17.81 2.26
CA TYR A 60 0.99 -18.63 3.04
C TYR A 60 -0.01 -19.38 2.15
N LEU A 61 -0.53 -18.68 1.13
CA LEU A 61 -1.45 -19.25 0.14
C LEU A 61 -0.76 -20.35 -0.67
N PHE A 62 0.41 -20.08 -1.22
CA PHE A 62 1.14 -21.04 -2.03
C PHE A 62 1.58 -22.28 -1.24
N GLY A 63 2.05 -22.09 -0.01
CA GLY A 63 2.41 -23.21 0.86
C GLY A 63 1.21 -24.15 1.15
N MET A 64 0.00 -23.59 1.29
CA MET A 64 -1.20 -24.40 1.47
C MET A 64 -1.66 -25.03 0.16
N TYR A 65 -1.62 -24.29 -0.97
CA TYR A 65 -1.89 -24.85 -2.30
C TYR A 65 -1.03 -26.08 -2.57
N ARG A 66 0.30 -25.93 -2.37
CA ARG A 66 1.23 -27.03 -2.57
C ARG A 66 0.93 -28.26 -1.68
N LYS A 67 0.48 -28.02 -0.45
CA LYS A 67 0.07 -29.10 0.46
C LYS A 67 -1.17 -29.83 -0.05
N MET A 68 -2.14 -29.12 -0.64
CA MET A 68 -3.41 -29.69 -1.08
C MET A 68 -3.32 -30.32 -2.47
N ALA A 69 -2.71 -29.63 -3.42
CA ALA A 69 -2.58 -30.06 -4.81
C ALA A 69 -1.37 -30.98 -5.07
N ASN A 70 -0.37 -30.96 -4.18
CA ASN A 70 0.94 -31.62 -4.36
C ASN A 70 1.68 -31.16 -5.61
N GLU A 71 1.51 -29.89 -6.00
CA GLU A 71 2.07 -29.31 -7.22
C GLU A 71 2.96 -28.11 -6.92
N PHE A 72 4.00 -27.92 -7.74
CA PHE A 72 4.87 -26.74 -7.73
C PHE A 72 4.72 -26.02 -9.07
N THR A 73 3.65 -25.27 -9.23
CA THR A 73 3.23 -24.66 -10.48
C THR A 73 3.16 -23.13 -10.41
N GLY A 74 2.86 -22.49 -11.52
CA GLY A 74 2.69 -21.05 -11.67
C GLY A 74 1.38 -20.47 -11.12
N VAL A 75 0.75 -21.11 -10.16
CA VAL A 75 -0.63 -20.85 -9.73
C VAL A 75 -0.92 -19.49 -9.10
N LEU A 76 0.06 -18.82 -8.54
CA LEU A 76 -0.07 -17.51 -7.88
C LEU A 76 1.01 -16.57 -8.39
N THR A 77 0.69 -15.29 -8.56
CA THR A 77 1.71 -14.26 -8.81
C THR A 77 2.28 -13.72 -7.49
N GLY A 78 3.41 -13.01 -7.53
CA GLY A 78 4.02 -12.41 -6.34
C GLY A 78 4.68 -13.40 -5.40
N LYS A 79 4.97 -14.61 -5.86
CA LYS A 79 5.75 -15.62 -5.10
C LYS A 79 7.19 -15.15 -4.91
N GLY A 80 7.82 -15.56 -3.79
CA GLY A 80 9.25 -15.39 -3.60
C GLY A 80 10.08 -16.24 -4.55
N LEU A 81 11.31 -15.84 -4.83
CA LEU A 81 12.23 -16.54 -5.73
C LEU A 81 12.44 -18.00 -5.34
N SER A 82 12.55 -18.30 -4.05
CA SER A 82 12.79 -19.65 -3.52
C SER A 82 11.65 -20.64 -3.75
N TYR A 83 10.46 -20.16 -4.15
CA TYR A 83 9.28 -21.00 -4.44
C TYR A 83 8.58 -20.63 -5.74
N GLY A 84 9.37 -20.38 -6.76
CA GLY A 84 8.90 -20.28 -8.15
C GLY A 84 8.43 -18.91 -8.59
N GLY A 85 8.76 -17.85 -7.86
CA GLY A 85 8.48 -16.47 -8.24
C GLY A 85 9.51 -15.89 -9.21
N SER A 86 9.12 -14.83 -9.89
CA SER A 86 10.00 -14.00 -10.71
C SER A 86 10.62 -12.87 -9.89
N LEU A 87 11.64 -12.21 -10.42
CA LEU A 87 12.15 -10.97 -9.87
C LEU A 87 11.03 -9.92 -9.87
N ILE A 88 10.81 -9.34 -8.70
CA ILE A 88 9.84 -8.27 -8.51
C ILE A 88 10.50 -6.91 -8.78
N ARG A 89 9.73 -5.97 -9.28
CA ARG A 89 10.07 -4.55 -9.34
C ARG A 89 9.09 -3.78 -8.44
N PRO A 90 9.39 -3.66 -7.14
CA PRO A 90 8.46 -3.06 -6.18
C PRO A 90 8.14 -1.60 -6.52
N GLU A 91 9.08 -0.90 -7.16
CA GLU A 91 8.95 0.50 -7.56
C GLU A 91 8.05 0.74 -8.78
N ALA A 92 7.75 -0.28 -9.57
CA ALA A 92 7.18 -0.12 -10.90
C ALA A 92 5.87 0.69 -10.93
N THR A 93 4.95 0.42 -10.03
CA THR A 93 3.64 1.10 -10.00
C THR A 93 3.78 2.55 -9.55
N GLY A 94 4.51 2.80 -8.46
CA GLY A 94 4.74 4.16 -7.95
C GLY A 94 5.51 5.03 -8.95
N TYR A 95 6.56 4.48 -9.53
CA TYR A 95 7.35 5.19 -10.55
C TYR A 95 6.54 5.46 -11.82
N GLY A 96 5.77 4.47 -12.29
CA GLY A 96 4.93 4.61 -13.47
C GLY A 96 3.88 5.70 -13.31
N LEU A 97 3.25 5.81 -12.14
CA LEU A 97 2.35 6.90 -11.81
C LEU A 97 3.03 8.26 -11.92
N VAL A 98 4.21 8.42 -11.33
CA VAL A 98 4.93 9.70 -11.33
C VAL A 98 5.44 10.05 -12.73
N TYR A 99 5.91 9.08 -13.51
CA TYR A 99 6.28 9.32 -14.91
C TYR A 99 5.09 9.78 -15.74
N PHE A 100 3.92 9.15 -15.57
CA PHE A 100 2.72 9.57 -16.27
C PHE A 100 2.31 11.00 -15.85
N ALA A 101 2.32 11.31 -14.57
CA ALA A 101 2.04 12.65 -14.05
C ALA A 101 3.04 13.69 -14.57
N ARG A 102 4.32 13.34 -14.71
CA ARG A 102 5.34 14.20 -15.33
C ARG A 102 4.97 14.57 -16.76
N GLU A 103 4.55 13.59 -17.57
CA GLU A 103 4.13 13.86 -18.96
C GLU A 103 2.86 14.75 -19.00
N MET A 104 1.92 14.53 -18.07
CA MET A 104 0.74 15.39 -17.93
C MET A 104 1.12 16.83 -17.57
N LEU A 105 2.04 17.04 -16.64
CA LEU A 105 2.54 18.37 -16.27
C LEU A 105 3.25 19.05 -17.44
N ALA A 106 4.05 18.32 -18.19
CA ALA A 106 4.78 18.81 -19.34
C ALA A 106 3.84 19.37 -20.42
N THR A 107 2.64 18.82 -20.61
CA THR A 107 1.63 19.37 -21.54
C THR A 107 1.18 20.80 -21.18
N LYS A 108 1.41 21.20 -19.94
CA LYS A 108 1.09 22.53 -19.40
C LYS A 108 2.33 23.38 -19.11
N GLY A 109 3.50 22.95 -19.58
CA GLY A 109 4.78 23.62 -19.32
C GLY A 109 5.20 23.60 -17.84
N LYS A 110 4.68 22.64 -17.05
CA LYS A 110 4.99 22.43 -15.62
C LYS A 110 5.87 21.22 -15.43
N SER A 111 6.52 21.13 -14.27
CA SER A 111 7.35 19.99 -13.86
C SER A 111 7.15 19.69 -12.37
N PHE A 112 7.80 18.63 -11.88
CA PHE A 112 7.87 18.36 -10.44
C PHE A 112 8.90 19.24 -9.71
N GLU A 113 9.84 19.86 -10.42
CA GLU A 113 10.89 20.67 -9.81
C GLU A 113 10.29 21.80 -8.96
N GLY A 114 10.55 21.75 -7.65
CA GLY A 114 10.02 22.70 -6.66
C GLY A 114 8.52 22.57 -6.35
N ALA A 115 7.81 21.68 -7.01
CA ALA A 115 6.37 21.49 -6.80
C ALA A 115 6.07 20.78 -5.47
N THR A 116 5.06 21.25 -4.76
CA THR A 116 4.49 20.56 -3.58
C THR A 116 3.55 19.45 -4.02
N VAL A 117 3.66 18.27 -3.40
CA VAL A 117 2.94 17.07 -3.84
C VAL A 117 2.20 16.42 -2.68
N ALA A 118 0.89 16.28 -2.81
CA ALA A 118 0.10 15.44 -1.93
C ALA A 118 0.09 13.99 -2.42
N ILE A 119 0.36 13.06 -1.52
CA ILE A 119 0.35 11.62 -1.78
C ILE A 119 -0.56 10.96 -0.76
N SER A 120 -1.55 10.17 -1.19
CA SER A 120 -2.32 9.32 -0.30
C SER A 120 -1.70 7.93 -0.15
N GLY A 121 -2.05 7.24 0.93
CA GLY A 121 -1.46 5.95 1.26
C GLY A 121 -0.09 6.07 1.92
N SER A 122 0.42 4.93 2.35
CA SER A 122 1.78 4.73 2.89
C SER A 122 2.28 3.32 2.59
N GLY A 123 1.62 2.63 1.67
CA GLY A 123 2.02 1.32 1.17
C GLY A 123 3.03 1.42 0.02
N ASN A 124 3.21 0.32 -0.68
CA ASN A 124 4.21 0.21 -1.76
C ASN A 124 4.12 1.33 -2.79
N VAL A 125 2.94 1.59 -3.36
CA VAL A 125 2.77 2.61 -4.40
C VAL A 125 3.12 4.00 -3.89
N ALA A 126 2.62 4.38 -2.71
CA ALA A 126 2.88 5.68 -2.10
C ALA A 126 4.37 5.89 -1.78
N GLN A 127 5.04 4.87 -1.24
CA GLN A 127 6.47 4.93 -0.89
C GLN A 127 7.32 5.20 -2.13
N PHE A 128 7.12 4.43 -3.20
CA PHE A 128 7.89 4.61 -4.44
C PHE A 128 7.45 5.82 -5.27
N ALA A 129 6.18 6.25 -5.18
CA ALA A 129 5.77 7.53 -5.74
C ALA A 129 6.48 8.70 -5.04
N CYS A 130 6.54 8.68 -3.70
CA CYS A 130 7.28 9.65 -2.91
C CYS A 130 8.76 9.69 -3.29
N GLU A 131 9.41 8.53 -3.38
CA GLU A 131 10.82 8.42 -3.80
C GLU A 131 11.03 9.05 -5.18
N LYS A 132 10.17 8.74 -6.16
CA LYS A 132 10.32 9.26 -7.51
C LYS A 132 10.02 10.76 -7.62
N VAL A 133 9.09 11.28 -6.83
CA VAL A 133 8.83 12.73 -6.72
C VAL A 133 10.09 13.45 -6.22
N LEU A 134 10.75 12.90 -5.18
CA LEU A 134 12.03 13.43 -4.68
C LEU A 134 13.13 13.40 -5.75
N ASP A 135 13.22 12.32 -6.55
CA ASP A 135 14.18 12.21 -7.66
C ASP A 135 13.98 13.30 -8.72
N LEU A 136 12.76 13.75 -8.91
CA LEU A 136 12.37 14.78 -9.88
C LEU A 136 12.36 16.20 -9.29
N GLY A 137 12.90 16.38 -8.08
CA GLY A 137 13.01 17.68 -7.43
C GLY A 137 11.70 18.20 -6.80
N GLY A 138 10.67 17.36 -6.69
CA GLY A 138 9.42 17.69 -6.04
C GLY A 138 9.49 17.53 -4.52
N LYS A 139 8.52 18.13 -3.83
CA LYS A 139 8.41 18.15 -2.38
C LYS A 139 7.14 17.41 -1.93
N PRO A 140 7.21 16.10 -1.61
CA PRO A 140 6.08 15.39 -1.02
C PRO A 140 5.79 15.95 0.37
N VAL A 141 4.51 16.25 0.69
CA VAL A 141 4.10 16.86 1.96
C VAL A 141 3.07 16.04 2.72
N THR A 142 2.47 15.04 2.12
CA THR A 142 1.46 14.20 2.78
C THR A 142 1.70 12.71 2.55
N MET A 143 1.28 11.90 3.49
CA MET A 143 1.01 10.47 3.38
C MET A 143 -0.18 10.11 4.26
N SER A 144 -0.83 8.97 4.01
CA SER A 144 -1.99 8.55 4.78
C SER A 144 -2.04 7.04 5.02
N ASP A 145 -2.82 6.63 6.01
CA ASP A 145 -3.29 5.26 6.18
C ASP A 145 -4.73 5.27 6.73
N SER A 146 -5.26 4.10 7.11
CA SER A 146 -6.63 4.00 7.64
C SER A 146 -6.85 4.73 8.97
N SER A 147 -5.81 5.20 9.65
CA SER A 147 -5.94 5.98 10.89
C SER A 147 -6.02 7.49 10.64
N GLY A 148 -5.54 7.97 9.50
CA GLY A 148 -5.51 9.38 9.17
C GLY A 148 -4.44 9.73 8.15
N TYR A 149 -4.09 11.01 8.10
CA TYR A 149 -3.00 11.48 7.25
C TYR A 149 -2.09 12.44 8.01
N ILE A 150 -0.85 12.53 7.55
CA ILE A 150 0.10 13.54 7.97
C ILE A 150 0.21 14.65 6.94
N PHE A 151 0.48 15.86 7.42
CA PHE A 151 0.94 16.99 6.63
C PHE A 151 2.27 17.48 7.20
N ASP A 152 3.31 17.40 6.40
CA ASP A 152 4.67 17.83 6.75
C ASP A 152 5.05 19.04 5.89
N PRO A 153 4.93 20.27 6.42
CA PRO A 153 5.22 21.48 5.68
C PRO A 153 6.70 21.60 5.28
N SER A 154 7.60 20.95 6.01
CA SER A 154 9.02 20.90 5.67
C SER A 154 9.32 19.97 4.49
N GLY A 155 8.40 19.04 4.18
CA GLY A 155 8.52 18.01 3.18
C GLY A 155 9.06 16.69 3.74
N ILE A 156 8.65 15.61 3.10
CA ILE A 156 9.15 14.27 3.36
C ILE A 156 10.41 14.08 2.51
N ASP A 157 11.57 14.16 3.12
CA ASP A 157 12.85 13.91 2.48
C ASP A 157 13.20 12.39 2.45
N ARG A 158 14.40 12.05 1.98
CA ARG A 158 14.83 10.65 1.87
C ARG A 158 15.00 9.97 3.23
N GLU A 159 15.42 10.68 4.27
CA GLU A 159 15.59 10.14 5.62
C GLU A 159 14.22 9.84 6.24
N LYS A 160 13.31 10.79 6.13
CA LYS A 160 11.93 10.65 6.59
C LYS A 160 11.19 9.54 5.83
N LEU A 161 11.43 9.43 4.51
CA LEU A 161 10.87 8.34 3.70
C LEU A 161 11.42 6.98 4.14
N ALA A 162 12.71 6.85 4.36
CA ALA A 162 13.33 5.62 4.84
C ALA A 162 12.76 5.20 6.21
N TRP A 163 12.57 6.15 7.12
CA TRP A 163 11.93 5.92 8.40
C TRP A 163 10.47 5.45 8.24
N MET A 164 9.72 6.08 7.32
CA MET A 164 8.34 5.67 6.99
C MET A 164 8.29 4.26 6.42
N MET A 165 9.21 3.92 5.52
CA MET A 165 9.30 2.58 4.94
C MET A 165 9.58 1.52 6.02
N ASP A 166 10.48 1.80 6.96
CA ASP A 166 10.73 0.92 8.11
C ASP A 166 9.48 0.78 9.00
N LEU A 167 8.82 1.90 9.32
CA LEU A 167 7.58 1.90 10.09
C LEU A 167 6.53 0.98 9.45
N LYS A 168 6.29 1.12 8.14
CA LYS A 168 5.21 0.41 7.45
C LYS A 168 5.56 -1.03 7.11
N ASN A 169 6.77 -1.29 6.65
CA ASN A 169 7.16 -2.58 6.11
C ASN A 169 7.65 -3.55 7.19
N ASN A 170 8.39 -3.05 8.17
CA ASN A 170 9.00 -3.85 9.23
C ASN A 170 8.21 -3.78 10.53
N ARG A 171 8.03 -2.58 11.09
CA ARG A 171 7.36 -2.37 12.38
C ARG A 171 5.84 -2.47 12.30
N ARG A 172 5.25 -2.26 11.10
CA ARG A 172 3.80 -2.27 10.84
C ARG A 172 3.01 -1.28 11.70
N GLY A 173 3.64 -0.17 11.97
CA GLY A 173 3.08 0.92 12.74
C GLY A 173 2.05 1.75 11.96
N ARG A 174 1.49 2.75 12.64
CA ARG A 174 0.55 3.69 12.07
C ARG A 174 1.23 4.99 11.70
N ILE A 175 0.70 5.66 10.67
CA ILE A 175 1.28 6.91 10.19
C ILE A 175 1.32 8.01 11.25
N LYS A 176 0.48 7.93 12.25
CA LYS A 176 0.49 8.83 13.42
C LYS A 176 1.86 8.88 14.11
N GLU A 177 2.57 7.74 14.16
CA GLU A 177 3.90 7.65 14.77
C GLU A 177 4.94 8.54 14.06
N TYR A 178 4.72 8.86 12.78
CA TYR A 178 5.57 9.81 12.05
C TYR A 178 5.46 11.22 12.66
N ALA A 179 4.24 11.68 12.93
CA ALA A 179 4.03 12.98 13.58
C ALA A 179 4.50 13.03 15.04
N GLU A 180 4.62 11.87 15.70
CA GLU A 180 5.20 11.76 17.04
C GLU A 180 6.74 11.77 17.01
N ASN A 181 7.37 11.46 15.86
CA ASN A 181 8.82 11.34 15.71
C ASN A 181 9.48 12.56 15.06
N PHE A 182 8.75 13.31 14.23
CA PHE A 182 9.28 14.47 13.52
C PHE A 182 8.56 15.75 13.94
N ASP A 183 9.34 16.82 14.15
CA ASP A 183 8.82 18.12 14.56
C ASP A 183 8.03 18.81 13.44
N ASN A 184 7.05 19.62 13.84
CA ASN A 184 6.20 20.43 12.96
C ASN A 184 5.36 19.63 11.95
N VAL A 185 5.12 18.37 12.20
CA VAL A 185 4.24 17.52 11.40
C VAL A 185 2.85 17.49 12.02
N GLU A 186 1.84 17.76 11.23
CA GLU A 186 0.45 17.69 11.66
C GLU A 186 -0.12 16.29 11.33
N PHE A 187 -0.82 15.69 12.31
CA PHE A 187 -1.61 14.48 12.09
C PHE A 187 -3.10 14.79 12.20
N THR A 188 -3.84 14.43 11.17
CA THR A 188 -5.31 14.52 11.16
C THR A 188 -5.90 13.12 11.13
N GLU A 189 -6.70 12.79 12.15
CA GLU A 189 -7.36 11.50 12.24
C GLU A 189 -8.44 11.34 11.18
N SER A 190 -8.52 10.16 10.58
CA SER A 190 -9.57 9.82 9.63
C SER A 190 -10.90 9.61 10.37
N LYS A 191 -11.92 10.38 10.03
CA LYS A 191 -13.27 10.16 10.52
C LYS A 191 -14.05 9.34 9.50
N PRO A 192 -14.95 8.46 9.93
CA PRO A 192 -15.85 7.75 9.02
C PRO A 192 -16.95 8.73 8.52
N GLU A 193 -16.57 9.61 7.63
CA GLU A 193 -17.54 10.45 6.90
C GLU A 193 -17.65 9.92 5.46
N PRO A 194 -18.86 9.87 4.90
CA PRO A 194 -19.01 9.62 3.48
C PRO A 194 -18.41 10.81 2.74
N ASN A 195 -17.40 10.53 1.93
CA ASN A 195 -16.80 11.43 0.96
C ASN A 195 -15.68 12.35 1.45
N LEU A 196 -14.49 12.03 1.07
CA LEU A 196 -13.27 12.80 1.00
C LEU A 196 -12.34 12.70 2.21
N ASN A 197 -11.21 12.08 1.93
CA ASN A 197 -10.02 12.24 2.74
C ASN A 197 -9.63 13.74 2.70
N LYS A 198 -9.65 14.42 3.85
CA LYS A 198 -9.28 15.85 3.98
C LYS A 198 -7.85 16.16 3.52
N LEU A 199 -7.03 15.15 3.32
CA LEU A 199 -5.73 15.25 2.67
C LEU A 199 -5.81 16.03 1.35
N TRP A 200 -6.89 15.83 0.58
CA TRP A 200 -7.09 16.47 -0.72
C TRP A 200 -7.47 17.95 -0.64
N SER A 201 -7.74 18.46 0.58
CA SER A 201 -7.93 19.90 0.84
C SER A 201 -6.61 20.63 1.10
N SER A 202 -5.48 19.95 1.12
CA SER A 202 -4.15 20.56 1.27
C SER A 202 -3.81 21.36 0.01
N GLU A 203 -3.32 22.59 0.20
CA GLU A 203 -2.85 23.44 -0.91
C GLU A 203 -1.53 22.88 -1.46
N VAL A 204 -1.60 22.23 -2.61
CA VAL A 204 -0.46 21.60 -3.28
C VAL A 204 -0.55 21.78 -4.80
N ASP A 205 0.58 21.66 -5.48
CA ASP A 205 0.65 21.78 -6.94
C ASP A 205 0.21 20.49 -7.65
N VAL A 206 0.45 19.34 -7.03
CA VAL A 206 0.17 18.01 -7.61
C VAL A 206 -0.46 17.09 -6.57
N ALA A 207 -1.48 16.34 -6.97
CA ALA A 207 -2.14 15.31 -6.16
C ALA A 207 -1.94 13.93 -6.79
N LEU A 208 -1.39 12.98 -6.03
CA LEU A 208 -1.12 11.61 -6.44
C LEU A 208 -1.91 10.62 -5.56
N PRO A 209 -3.06 10.10 -6.03
CA PRO A 209 -3.81 9.08 -5.31
C PRO A 209 -3.09 7.72 -5.39
N CYS A 210 -2.62 7.22 -4.24
CA CYS A 210 -1.78 6.02 -4.14
C CYS A 210 -2.30 4.99 -3.11
N ALA A 211 -3.54 5.12 -2.64
CA ALA A 211 -4.09 4.22 -1.61
C ALA A 211 -5.20 3.32 -2.14
N THR A 212 -6.38 3.86 -2.41
CA THR A 212 -7.54 3.05 -2.80
C THR A 212 -8.25 3.68 -4.01
N GLN A 213 -9.20 2.91 -4.58
CA GLN A 213 -10.09 3.45 -5.61
C GLN A 213 -11.05 4.50 -5.02
N ASN A 214 -11.51 5.41 -5.87
CA ASN A 214 -12.51 6.44 -5.52
C ASN A 214 -12.06 7.42 -4.42
N GLU A 215 -10.78 7.68 -4.31
CA GLU A 215 -10.24 8.64 -3.32
C GLU A 215 -10.52 10.10 -3.68
N ILE A 216 -10.69 10.38 -4.95
CA ILE A 216 -10.98 11.72 -5.48
C ILE A 216 -12.28 11.63 -6.27
N ASN A 217 -13.17 12.58 -6.06
CA ASN A 217 -14.40 12.74 -6.84
C ASN A 217 -14.45 14.14 -7.47
N GLY A 218 -15.44 14.38 -8.33
CA GLY A 218 -15.62 15.65 -9.04
C GLY A 218 -16.41 16.72 -8.27
N ALA A 219 -16.57 16.55 -6.96
CA ALA A 219 -17.32 17.50 -6.10
C ALA A 219 -16.37 18.46 -5.39
#